data_7f78c8143c93263f9609fd159dace5a7
#
_entry.id   7f78c8143c93263f9609fd159dace5a7
#
_cell.length_a   1.000
_cell.length_b   1.000
_cell.length_c   1.000
_cell.angle_alpha   90.00
_cell.angle_beta   90.00
_cell.angle_gamma   90.00
#
_symmetry.space_group_name_H-M   'P 1'
#
loop_
_entity.id
_entity.type
_entity.pdbx_description
1 polymer ?
#
loop_
_entity_poly.entity_id
_entity_poly.type
_entity_poly.pdbx_seq_one_letter_code
_entity_poly.pdbx_strand_id
1 'polypeptide(L)'
;PLEEALNGVENMMYMTSTASNTGSARITVYFRQGTDPDMATVNVQNRLASAQGLLPAEVTKSGINVRKRQTSNIKQLAIYSPDDSYDTKFLNNYMKINIEPRLSRIPGVGEVNVFGDDYSMRIWLDPNKMQKYGLVPSDITNVLDEQNVEAATGTLGAESNNTYQYVLKYRGRYEKEVDYENMVIKALPDGEVLRIKDVATVELGSRSYGYIGEVSGHPGCNIMISQTSGSNANEIIEEIDRTVEEISKTLPKGMKIVDIMSTKDFLDASIKNVIKTLVEAILLVVLVVYVFLQSLRSTFIPAVAII
;
A
#
# COMPACT_ATOMS: atom_id res chain seq x y z
N PRO A 1 -24.96 3.86 -9.25
CA PRO A 1 -24.67 2.80 -10.25
C PRO A 1 -23.80 1.67 -9.70
N LEU A 2 -22.63 1.97 -9.04
CA LEU A 2 -21.73 0.93 -8.54
C LEU A 2 -22.34 0.10 -7.42
N GLU A 3 -22.98 0.73 -6.43
CA GLU A 3 -23.67 0.04 -5.33
C GLU A 3 -24.82 -0.83 -5.84
N GLU A 4 -25.58 -0.31 -6.81
CA GLU A 4 -26.66 -1.03 -7.45
C GLU A 4 -26.16 -2.27 -8.19
N ALA A 5 -25.06 -2.14 -8.94
CA ALA A 5 -24.44 -3.26 -9.66
C ALA A 5 -23.88 -4.32 -8.69
N LEU A 6 -23.32 -3.90 -7.55
CA LEU A 6 -22.78 -4.78 -6.54
C LEU A 6 -23.85 -5.44 -5.67
N ASN A 7 -25.05 -4.87 -5.64
CA ASN A 7 -26.12 -5.45 -4.85
C ASN A 7 -26.47 -6.86 -5.37
N GLY A 8 -26.52 -7.81 -4.47
CA GLY A 8 -26.79 -9.21 -4.79
C GLY A 8 -25.59 -9.99 -5.34
N VAL A 9 -24.35 -9.57 -5.11
CA VAL A 9 -23.16 -10.41 -5.28
C VAL A 9 -23.30 -11.63 -4.36
N GLU A 10 -22.96 -12.79 -4.88
CA GLU A 10 -23.06 -14.07 -4.16
C GLU A 10 -22.30 -14.04 -2.82
N ASN A 11 -22.94 -14.55 -1.78
CA ASN A 11 -22.43 -14.58 -0.39
C ASN A 11 -22.14 -13.21 0.24
N MET A 12 -22.56 -12.11 -0.38
CA MET A 12 -22.49 -10.79 0.25
C MET A 12 -23.41 -10.73 1.49
N MET A 13 -22.90 -10.16 2.56
CA MET A 13 -23.70 -9.85 3.77
C MET A 13 -24.25 -8.43 3.69
N TYR A 14 -23.37 -7.48 3.51
CA TYR A 14 -23.67 -6.05 3.37
C TYR A 14 -22.51 -5.33 2.69
N MET A 15 -22.73 -4.09 2.32
CA MET A 15 -21.68 -3.20 1.83
C MET A 15 -21.76 -1.84 2.52
N THR A 16 -20.64 -1.16 2.58
CA THR A 16 -20.53 0.22 3.06
C THR A 16 -19.84 1.06 2.01
N SER A 17 -20.34 2.29 1.82
CA SER A 17 -19.76 3.22 0.86
C SER A 17 -19.37 4.52 1.52
N THR A 18 -18.24 5.05 1.12
CA THR A 18 -17.76 6.36 1.55
C THR A 18 -17.33 7.15 0.33
N ALA A 19 -17.88 8.34 0.17
CA ALA A 19 -17.49 9.30 -0.86
C ALA A 19 -16.85 10.52 -0.21
N SER A 20 -15.76 11.01 -0.81
CA SER A 20 -15.03 12.18 -0.32
C SER A 20 -15.14 13.34 -1.30
N ASN A 21 -15.15 14.56 -0.78
CA ASN A 21 -15.08 15.78 -1.59
C ASN A 21 -13.76 15.93 -2.38
N THR A 22 -12.77 15.07 -2.10
CA THR A 22 -11.51 15.00 -2.85
C THR A 22 -11.62 14.19 -4.15
N GLY A 23 -12.83 13.75 -4.53
CA GLY A 23 -13.07 12.99 -5.76
C GLY A 23 -12.78 11.48 -5.62
N SER A 24 -12.66 10.96 -4.41
CA SER A 24 -12.48 9.53 -4.18
C SER A 24 -13.74 8.89 -3.60
N ALA A 25 -14.09 7.70 -4.08
CA ALA A 25 -15.14 6.86 -3.52
C ALA A 25 -14.57 5.47 -3.18
N ARG A 26 -15.02 4.92 -2.06
CA ARG A 26 -14.66 3.58 -1.61
C ARG A 26 -15.92 2.81 -1.26
N ILE A 27 -16.06 1.63 -1.84
CA ILE A 27 -17.12 0.68 -1.51
C ILE A 27 -16.45 -0.55 -0.90
N THR A 28 -16.86 -0.94 0.30
CA THR A 28 -16.37 -2.13 0.97
C THR A 28 -17.50 -3.14 1.02
N VAL A 29 -17.29 -4.30 0.42
CA VAL A 29 -18.25 -5.42 0.39
C VAL A 29 -17.80 -6.46 1.40
N TYR A 30 -18.71 -6.84 2.28
CA TYR A 30 -18.46 -7.84 3.33
C TYR A 30 -19.14 -9.15 2.95
N PHE A 31 -18.39 -10.23 3.02
CA PHE A 31 -18.83 -11.58 2.68
C PHE A 31 -19.00 -12.45 3.90
N ARG A 32 -19.79 -13.50 3.76
CA ARG A 32 -19.98 -14.54 4.80
C ARG A 32 -18.66 -15.26 5.06
N GLN A 33 -18.47 -15.67 6.30
CA GLN A 33 -17.33 -16.50 6.68
C GLN A 33 -17.30 -17.79 5.86
N GLY A 34 -16.12 -18.19 5.39
CA GLY A 34 -15.95 -19.36 4.51
C GLY A 34 -16.12 -19.08 3.01
N THR A 35 -16.45 -17.83 2.62
CA THR A 35 -16.45 -17.45 1.20
C THR A 35 -15.02 -17.39 0.68
N ASP A 36 -14.78 -17.99 -0.49
CA ASP A 36 -13.49 -17.89 -1.18
C ASP A 36 -13.23 -16.43 -1.62
N PRO A 37 -12.15 -15.80 -1.14
CA PRO A 37 -11.87 -14.39 -1.44
C PRO A 37 -11.54 -14.15 -2.92
N ASP A 38 -10.98 -15.14 -3.61
CA ASP A 38 -10.63 -15.02 -5.03
C ASP A 38 -11.87 -15.04 -5.90
N MET A 39 -12.76 -15.99 -5.65
CA MET A 39 -14.06 -16.05 -6.33
C MET A 39 -14.92 -14.84 -6.03
N ALA A 40 -14.94 -14.36 -4.77
CA ALA A 40 -15.64 -13.13 -4.41
C ALA A 40 -15.11 -11.92 -5.19
N THR A 41 -13.78 -11.81 -5.35
CA THR A 41 -13.17 -10.73 -6.14
C THR A 41 -13.58 -10.80 -7.61
N VAL A 42 -13.57 -11.99 -8.22
CA VAL A 42 -14.02 -12.22 -9.61
C VAL A 42 -15.49 -11.84 -9.77
N ASN A 43 -16.35 -12.24 -8.84
CA ASN A 43 -17.78 -11.93 -8.87
C ASN A 43 -18.02 -10.40 -8.77
N VAL A 44 -17.27 -9.71 -7.90
CA VAL A 44 -17.31 -8.24 -7.79
C VAL A 44 -16.84 -7.59 -9.08
N GLN A 45 -15.72 -8.03 -9.67
CA GLN A 45 -15.22 -7.48 -10.93
C GLN A 45 -16.20 -7.66 -12.08
N ASN A 46 -16.81 -8.83 -12.20
CA ASN A 46 -17.83 -9.10 -13.23
C ASN A 46 -19.04 -8.17 -13.11
N ARG A 47 -19.49 -7.91 -11.87
CA ARG A 47 -20.60 -6.97 -11.62
C ARG A 47 -20.20 -5.52 -11.95
N LEU A 48 -18.99 -5.12 -11.60
CA LEU A 48 -18.48 -3.79 -11.90
C LEU A 48 -18.32 -3.56 -13.41
N ALA A 49 -17.90 -4.58 -14.15
CA ALA A 49 -17.76 -4.50 -15.62
C ALA A 49 -19.10 -4.12 -16.28
N SER A 50 -20.23 -4.65 -15.80
CA SER A 50 -21.56 -4.30 -16.34
C SER A 50 -22.00 -2.86 -16.05
N ALA A 51 -21.46 -2.24 -15.00
CA ALA A 51 -21.76 -0.86 -14.61
C ALA A 51 -20.80 0.18 -15.24
N GLN A 52 -19.73 -0.27 -15.89
CA GLN A 52 -18.68 0.62 -16.38
C GLN A 52 -19.17 1.67 -17.37
N GLY A 53 -20.15 1.32 -18.21
CA GLY A 53 -20.77 2.24 -19.16
C GLY A 53 -21.65 3.33 -18.54
N LEU A 54 -21.99 3.21 -17.25
CA LEU A 54 -22.80 4.18 -16.50
C LEU A 54 -21.96 5.18 -15.71
N LEU A 55 -20.64 5.05 -15.78
CA LEU A 55 -19.71 5.88 -14.99
C LEU A 55 -19.25 7.10 -15.78
N PRO A 56 -18.96 8.22 -15.08
CA PRO A 56 -18.31 9.37 -15.71
C PRO A 56 -16.97 8.99 -16.37
N ALA A 57 -16.63 9.73 -17.43
CA ALA A 57 -15.41 9.48 -18.20
C ALA A 57 -14.13 9.57 -17.35
N GLU A 58 -14.10 10.44 -16.35
CA GLU A 58 -12.99 10.64 -15.43
C GLU A 58 -12.74 9.39 -14.56
N VAL A 59 -13.82 8.75 -14.10
CA VAL A 59 -13.75 7.50 -13.31
C VAL A 59 -13.29 6.34 -14.20
N THR A 60 -13.82 6.27 -15.43
CA THR A 60 -13.44 5.23 -16.38
C THR A 60 -11.98 5.35 -16.81
N LYS A 61 -11.49 6.59 -17.02
CA LYS A 61 -10.07 6.87 -17.34
C LYS A 61 -9.13 6.48 -16.19
N SER A 62 -9.53 6.74 -14.94
CA SER A 62 -8.76 6.38 -13.73
C SER A 62 -8.82 4.88 -13.42
N GLY A 63 -9.89 4.22 -13.86
CA GLY A 63 -10.18 2.82 -13.56
C GLY A 63 -10.72 2.58 -12.14
N ILE A 64 -11.34 1.41 -11.96
CA ILE A 64 -11.80 0.93 -10.65
C ILE A 64 -10.84 -0.16 -10.18
N ASN A 65 -10.27 0.02 -9.02
CA ASN A 65 -9.38 -0.96 -8.42
C ASN A 65 -10.14 -1.82 -7.41
N VAL A 66 -10.21 -3.12 -7.66
CA VAL A 66 -10.79 -4.10 -6.74
C VAL A 66 -9.68 -4.83 -6.03
N ARG A 67 -9.69 -4.80 -4.68
CA ARG A 67 -8.70 -5.45 -3.84
C ARG A 67 -9.38 -6.30 -2.78
N LYS A 68 -8.85 -7.47 -2.55
CA LYS A 68 -9.14 -8.24 -1.35
C LYS A 68 -8.57 -7.50 -0.16
N ARG A 69 -9.34 -7.31 0.88
CA ARG A 69 -8.85 -6.78 2.14
C ARG A 69 -9.21 -7.71 3.27
N GLN A 70 -8.21 -8.14 3.98
CA GLN A 70 -8.40 -8.78 5.26
C GLN A 70 -8.27 -7.74 6.36
N THR A 71 -9.17 -7.78 7.33
CA THR A 71 -9.20 -6.85 8.46
C THR A 71 -8.18 -7.18 9.54
N SER A 72 -7.55 -8.34 9.45
CA SER A 72 -6.60 -8.82 10.45
C SER A 72 -5.19 -8.28 10.20
N ASN A 73 -4.91 -7.10 10.73
CA ASN A 73 -3.55 -6.58 10.79
C ASN A 73 -2.80 -7.31 11.90
N ILE A 74 -1.65 -7.90 11.56
CA ILE A 74 -0.86 -8.69 12.50
C ILE A 74 0.37 -7.96 13.02
N LYS A 75 0.91 -7.04 12.22
CA LYS A 75 2.10 -6.28 12.59
C LYS A 75 2.13 -4.90 11.95
N GLN A 76 2.63 -3.93 12.70
CA GLN A 76 2.91 -2.59 12.21
C GLN A 76 4.35 -2.22 12.52
N LEU A 77 5.08 -1.83 11.49
CA LEU A 77 6.46 -1.39 11.58
C LEU A 77 6.56 0.07 11.15
N ALA A 78 7.61 0.74 11.59
CA ALA A 78 7.97 2.04 11.06
C ALA A 78 9.45 2.10 10.74
N ILE A 79 9.79 2.82 9.67
CA ILE A 79 11.14 3.29 9.40
C ILE A 79 11.23 4.78 9.71
N TYR A 80 12.31 5.21 10.33
CA TYR A 80 12.50 6.61 10.66
C TYR A 80 13.98 7.00 10.62
N SER A 81 14.24 8.29 10.57
CA SER A 81 15.59 8.86 10.59
C SER A 81 15.85 9.59 11.91
N PRO A 82 16.53 8.96 12.89
CA PRO A 82 16.76 9.57 14.21
C PRO A 82 17.67 10.79 14.19
N ASP A 83 18.42 11.00 13.14
CA ASP A 83 19.33 12.14 12.93
C ASP A 83 18.82 13.14 11.89
N ASP A 84 17.56 12.97 11.43
CA ASP A 84 16.88 13.78 10.41
C ASP A 84 17.65 13.88 9.07
N SER A 85 18.54 12.92 8.80
CA SER A 85 19.32 12.89 7.56
C SER A 85 18.46 12.54 6.33
N TYR A 86 17.29 11.95 6.54
CA TYR A 86 16.35 11.57 5.48
C TYR A 86 14.96 12.14 5.78
N ASP A 87 14.32 12.68 4.76
CA ASP A 87 12.95 13.15 4.84
C ASP A 87 11.93 12.00 4.72
N THR A 88 10.69 12.28 5.07
CA THR A 88 9.58 11.31 5.01
C THR A 88 9.36 10.76 3.60
N LYS A 89 9.59 11.57 2.55
CA LYS A 89 9.41 11.14 1.15
C LYS A 89 10.44 10.08 0.76
N PHE A 90 11.70 10.30 1.13
CA PHE A 90 12.76 9.35 0.87
C PHE A 90 12.53 8.04 1.64
N LEU A 91 12.16 8.12 2.92
CA LEU A 91 11.86 6.95 3.75
C LEU A 91 10.70 6.14 3.18
N ASN A 92 9.65 6.80 2.72
CA ASN A 92 8.52 6.15 2.08
C ASN A 92 8.92 5.41 0.79
N ASN A 93 9.64 6.08 -0.09
CA ASN A 93 10.14 5.47 -1.33
C ASN A 93 11.09 4.31 -1.05
N TYR A 94 11.99 4.46 -0.08
CA TYR A 94 12.89 3.39 0.33
C TYR A 94 12.12 2.18 0.84
N MET A 95 11.09 2.40 1.68
CA MET A 95 10.24 1.34 2.21
C MET A 95 9.51 0.60 1.09
N LYS A 96 8.94 1.30 0.12
CA LYS A 96 8.22 0.71 -1.03
C LYS A 96 9.12 -0.10 -1.95
N ILE A 97 10.33 0.37 -2.22
CA ILE A 97 11.21 -0.30 -3.18
C ILE A 97 11.99 -1.45 -2.54
N ASN A 98 12.47 -1.28 -1.29
CA ASN A 98 13.42 -2.20 -0.70
C ASN A 98 12.81 -3.12 0.38
N ILE A 99 11.77 -2.68 1.09
CA ILE A 99 11.23 -3.40 2.25
C ILE A 99 9.91 -4.09 1.91
N GLU A 100 8.94 -3.37 1.37
CA GLU A 100 7.61 -3.91 1.01
C GLU A 100 7.69 -5.19 0.17
N PRO A 101 8.50 -5.27 -0.92
CA PRO A 101 8.57 -6.48 -1.73
C PRO A 101 9.16 -7.69 -1.00
N ARG A 102 10.02 -7.46 -0.02
CA ARG A 102 10.60 -8.54 0.79
C ARG A 102 9.58 -9.09 1.78
N LEU A 103 8.82 -8.22 2.43
CA LEU A 103 7.76 -8.59 3.37
C LEU A 103 6.56 -9.25 2.65
N SER A 104 6.19 -8.76 1.47
CA SER A 104 5.08 -9.31 0.68
C SER A 104 5.34 -10.73 0.15
N ARG A 105 6.61 -11.18 0.10
CA ARG A 105 6.97 -12.54 -0.32
C ARG A 105 6.91 -13.56 0.79
N ILE A 106 6.72 -13.14 2.03
CA ILE A 106 6.62 -14.06 3.17
C ILE A 106 5.32 -14.86 3.04
N PRO A 107 5.37 -16.21 3.08
CA PRO A 107 4.18 -17.05 3.01
C PRO A 107 3.18 -16.70 4.12
N GLY A 108 1.92 -16.52 3.78
CA GLY A 108 0.88 -16.14 4.72
C GLY A 108 0.68 -14.63 4.91
N VAL A 109 1.58 -13.79 4.43
CA VAL A 109 1.34 -12.34 4.33
C VAL A 109 0.29 -12.09 3.24
N GLY A 110 -0.76 -11.37 3.59
CA GLY A 110 -1.86 -11.04 2.69
C GLY A 110 -1.67 -9.71 1.98
N GLU A 111 -1.52 -8.65 2.74
CA GLU A 111 -1.31 -7.30 2.22
C GLU A 111 -0.25 -6.58 3.07
N VAL A 112 0.63 -5.88 2.39
CA VAL A 112 1.60 -4.98 2.99
C VAL A 112 1.26 -3.57 2.53
N ASN A 113 0.85 -2.73 3.45
CA ASN A 113 0.39 -1.37 3.14
C ASN A 113 1.34 -0.33 3.72
N VAL A 114 2.07 0.37 2.86
CA VAL A 114 2.96 1.47 3.21
C VAL A 114 2.17 2.77 3.26
N PHE A 115 2.18 3.44 4.40
CA PHE A 115 1.50 4.72 4.58
C PHE A 115 2.42 5.87 4.14
N GLY A 116 2.01 6.54 3.09
CA GLY A 116 2.72 7.65 2.49
C GLY A 116 2.50 7.70 0.98
N ASP A 117 2.95 8.76 0.37
CA ASP A 117 2.76 9.00 -1.05
C ASP A 117 4.05 8.78 -1.84
N ASP A 118 3.88 8.31 -3.06
CA ASP A 118 4.98 8.12 -4.00
C ASP A 118 5.58 9.46 -4.44
N TYR A 119 6.82 9.43 -4.91
CA TYR A 119 7.36 10.53 -5.67
C TYR A 119 6.52 10.80 -6.91
N SER A 120 6.32 12.07 -7.17
CA SER A 120 5.63 12.54 -8.36
C SER A 120 6.28 13.81 -8.87
N MET A 121 6.38 13.96 -10.18
CA MET A 121 6.74 15.24 -10.77
C MET A 121 5.60 16.22 -10.55
N ARG A 122 5.87 17.30 -9.85
CA ARG A 122 4.90 18.38 -9.53
C ARG A 122 5.15 19.55 -10.43
N ILE A 123 4.09 20.01 -11.08
CA ILE A 123 4.12 21.17 -11.97
C ILE A 123 3.19 22.21 -11.37
N TRP A 124 3.78 23.20 -10.71
CA TRP A 124 3.05 24.29 -10.05
C TRP A 124 2.80 25.40 -11.06
N LEU A 125 1.56 25.48 -11.54
CA LEU A 125 1.14 26.47 -12.53
C LEU A 125 1.05 27.86 -11.90
N ASP A 126 1.58 28.88 -12.58
CA ASP A 126 1.42 30.29 -12.22
C ASP A 126 0.22 30.89 -12.99
N PRO A 127 -0.90 31.17 -12.34
CA PRO A 127 -2.10 31.68 -13.03
C PRO A 127 -1.86 33.00 -13.74
N ASN A 128 -1.02 33.88 -13.20
CA ASN A 128 -0.75 35.20 -13.77
C ASN A 128 0.06 35.08 -15.08
N LYS A 129 1.06 34.21 -15.05
CA LYS A 129 1.85 33.92 -16.26
C LYS A 129 1.03 33.22 -17.32
N MET A 130 0.17 32.26 -16.92
CA MET A 130 -0.73 31.56 -17.84
C MET A 130 -1.70 32.54 -18.51
N GLN A 131 -2.30 33.45 -17.75
CA GLN A 131 -3.19 34.48 -18.28
C GLN A 131 -2.49 35.37 -19.29
N LYS A 132 -1.24 35.79 -19.05
CA LYS A 132 -0.45 36.59 -19.95
C LYS A 132 -0.30 35.95 -21.34
N TYR A 133 -0.17 34.63 -21.40
CA TYR A 133 -0.01 33.87 -22.64
C TYR A 133 -1.30 33.25 -23.15
N GLY A 134 -2.45 33.55 -22.52
CA GLY A 134 -3.76 33.01 -22.91
C GLY A 134 -3.85 31.49 -22.79
N LEU A 135 -3.26 30.91 -21.74
CA LEU A 135 -3.24 29.48 -21.47
C LEU A 135 -4.27 29.10 -20.40
N VAL A 136 -4.79 27.89 -20.54
CA VAL A 136 -5.61 27.21 -19.53
C VAL A 136 -4.90 25.93 -19.04
N PRO A 137 -5.20 25.41 -17.85
CA PRO A 137 -4.56 24.21 -17.32
C PRO A 137 -4.60 22.99 -18.23
N SER A 138 -5.65 22.85 -19.04
CA SER A 138 -5.79 21.78 -20.03
C SER A 138 -4.71 21.83 -21.12
N ASP A 139 -4.19 23.02 -21.47
CA ASP A 139 -3.12 23.13 -22.46
C ASP A 139 -1.86 22.45 -21.95
N ILE A 140 -1.56 22.59 -20.64
CA ILE A 140 -0.41 21.95 -20.03
C ILE A 140 -0.60 20.44 -19.93
N THR A 141 -1.80 19.97 -19.57
CA THR A 141 -2.11 18.52 -19.55
C THR A 141 -1.98 17.91 -20.93
N ASN A 142 -2.45 18.58 -21.97
CA ASN A 142 -2.29 18.10 -23.34
C ASN A 142 -0.82 18.00 -23.77
N VAL A 143 0.01 18.99 -23.41
CA VAL A 143 1.46 18.97 -23.66
C VAL A 143 2.13 17.78 -22.97
N LEU A 144 1.73 17.49 -21.71
CA LEU A 144 2.26 16.34 -20.97
C LEU A 144 1.83 15.02 -21.62
N ASP A 145 0.57 14.91 -22.00
CA ASP A 145 0.00 13.71 -22.64
C ASP A 145 0.65 13.46 -24.01
N GLU A 146 1.01 14.51 -24.75
CA GLU A 146 1.64 14.39 -26.07
C GLU A 146 3.15 14.14 -26.02
N GLN A 147 3.86 14.76 -25.09
CA GLN A 147 5.34 14.71 -25.05
C GLN A 147 5.91 13.71 -24.05
N ASN A 148 5.14 13.28 -23.04
CA ASN A 148 5.57 12.31 -22.03
C ASN A 148 4.98 10.92 -22.29
N VAL A 149 5.10 10.43 -23.51
CA VAL A 149 4.55 9.14 -23.96
C VAL A 149 5.66 8.11 -24.09
N GLU A 150 5.37 6.90 -23.69
CA GLU A 150 6.21 5.73 -23.97
C GLU A 150 5.59 4.96 -25.15
N ALA A 151 6.27 4.99 -26.29
CA ALA A 151 5.79 4.35 -27.52
C ALA A 151 6.87 3.42 -28.10
N ALA A 152 6.45 2.28 -28.63
CA ALA A 152 7.28 1.42 -29.44
C ALA A 152 7.39 2.03 -30.84
N THR A 153 8.55 2.59 -31.16
CA THR A 153 8.76 3.35 -32.40
C THR A 153 9.04 2.48 -33.64
N GLY A 154 9.13 1.16 -33.47
CA GLY A 154 9.38 0.21 -34.55
C GLY A 154 10.81 0.21 -35.07
N THR A 155 10.98 -0.34 -36.26
CA THR A 155 12.29 -0.51 -36.93
C THR A 155 12.24 0.03 -38.34
N LEU A 156 13.34 0.65 -38.78
CA LEU A 156 13.56 1.07 -40.15
C LEU A 156 14.35 -0.01 -40.93
N GLY A 157 13.90 -0.34 -42.13
CA GLY A 157 14.60 -1.28 -43.01
C GLY A 157 14.13 -2.75 -42.87
N ALA A 158 13.06 -3.04 -42.16
CA ALA A 158 12.54 -4.41 -41.98
C ALA A 158 12.07 -5.05 -43.31
N GLU A 159 11.60 -4.25 -44.27
CA GLU A 159 11.09 -4.70 -45.57
C GLU A 159 12.03 -4.28 -46.77
N SER A 160 13.19 -3.73 -46.46
CA SER A 160 14.14 -3.31 -47.51
C SER A 160 15.17 -4.41 -47.80
N ASN A 161 15.68 -4.45 -49.06
CA ASN A 161 16.81 -5.31 -49.46
C ASN A 161 18.14 -4.93 -48.78
N ASN A 162 18.12 -4.04 -47.78
CA ASN A 162 19.30 -3.61 -47.03
C ASN A 162 19.66 -4.63 -45.96
N THR A 163 20.95 -4.87 -45.79
CA THR A 163 21.51 -5.82 -44.82
C THR A 163 21.35 -5.37 -43.36
N TYR A 164 20.96 -4.12 -43.12
CA TYR A 164 20.87 -3.52 -41.79
C TYR A 164 19.47 -3.05 -41.47
N GLN A 165 19.01 -3.44 -40.27
CA GLN A 165 17.81 -2.97 -39.67
C GLN A 165 18.14 -2.02 -38.51
N TYR A 166 17.55 -0.84 -38.49
CA TYR A 166 17.75 0.14 -37.43
C TYR A 166 16.56 0.20 -36.53
N VAL A 167 16.77 -0.07 -35.24
CA VAL A 167 15.75 0.14 -34.20
C VAL A 167 15.68 1.61 -33.88
N LEU A 168 14.51 2.22 -34.07
CA LEU A 168 14.26 3.59 -33.65
C LEU A 168 14.16 3.62 -32.12
N LYS A 169 15.09 4.31 -31.46
CA LYS A 169 15.01 4.54 -30.03
C LYS A 169 14.35 5.90 -29.79
N TYR A 170 13.29 5.87 -29.05
CA TYR A 170 12.59 7.04 -28.53
C TYR A 170 13.04 7.29 -27.08
N ARG A 171 13.07 8.55 -26.65
CA ARG A 171 13.58 8.88 -25.30
C ARG A 171 12.67 8.40 -24.16
N GLY A 172 11.43 8.04 -24.46
CA GLY A 172 10.46 7.53 -23.51
C GLY A 172 9.96 8.59 -22.54
N ARG A 173 9.54 8.16 -21.36
CA ARG A 173 9.11 9.04 -20.27
C ARG A 173 10.27 9.88 -19.77
N TYR A 174 9.97 11.12 -19.48
CA TYR A 174 10.91 12.02 -18.83
C TYR A 174 11.04 11.69 -17.35
N GLU A 175 12.26 11.74 -16.82
CA GLU A 175 12.57 11.39 -15.44
C GLU A 175 13.08 12.60 -14.64
N LYS A 176 13.61 13.61 -15.31
CA LYS A 176 14.25 14.77 -14.68
C LYS A 176 13.38 16.01 -14.79
N GLU A 177 13.39 16.83 -13.77
CA GLU A 177 12.69 18.12 -13.72
C GLU A 177 12.98 18.98 -14.94
N VAL A 178 14.26 19.08 -15.33
CA VAL A 178 14.72 19.86 -16.50
C VAL A 178 14.08 19.40 -17.83
N ASP A 179 13.76 18.13 -17.96
CA ASP A 179 13.12 17.62 -19.16
C ASP A 179 11.66 18.12 -19.24
N TYR A 180 10.94 18.11 -18.11
CA TYR A 180 9.59 18.66 -18.02
C TYR A 180 9.58 20.18 -18.18
N GLU A 181 10.53 20.90 -17.57
CA GLU A 181 10.67 22.36 -17.70
C GLU A 181 10.84 22.80 -19.16
N ASN A 182 11.55 22.02 -19.97
CA ASN A 182 11.83 22.33 -21.35
C ASN A 182 10.79 21.84 -22.36
N MET A 183 9.70 21.18 -21.92
CA MET A 183 8.61 20.84 -22.81
C MET A 183 8.01 22.09 -23.46
N VAL A 184 7.75 21.97 -24.75
CA VAL A 184 7.24 23.08 -25.57
C VAL A 184 5.72 23.15 -25.47
N ILE A 185 5.20 24.29 -25.08
CA ILE A 185 3.76 24.54 -25.04
C ILE A 185 3.27 25.02 -26.40
N LYS A 186 3.87 26.09 -26.92
CA LYS A 186 3.55 26.64 -28.25
C LYS A 186 4.66 27.57 -28.75
N ALA A 187 4.71 27.81 -30.06
CA ALA A 187 5.49 28.88 -30.63
C ALA A 187 4.73 30.21 -30.56
N LEU A 188 5.44 31.27 -30.21
CA LEU A 188 4.89 32.62 -30.17
C LEU A 188 5.04 33.32 -31.55
N PRO A 189 4.24 34.35 -31.84
CA PRO A 189 4.28 35.04 -33.14
C PRO A 189 5.63 35.69 -33.48
N ASP A 190 6.42 36.00 -32.47
CA ASP A 190 7.77 36.58 -32.56
C ASP A 190 8.88 35.53 -32.84
N GLY A 191 8.50 34.26 -32.90
CA GLY A 191 9.40 33.13 -33.10
C GLY A 191 10.01 32.55 -31.84
N GLU A 192 9.68 33.10 -30.65
CA GLU A 192 10.08 32.52 -29.39
C GLU A 192 9.24 31.26 -29.09
N VAL A 193 9.82 30.33 -28.32
CA VAL A 193 9.18 29.07 -27.94
C VAL A 193 8.83 29.12 -26.48
N LEU A 194 7.53 29.12 -26.19
CA LEU A 194 7.00 29.07 -24.82
C LEU A 194 7.12 27.64 -24.26
N ARG A 195 7.75 27.53 -23.10
CA ARG A 195 8.01 26.25 -22.40
C ARG A 195 7.30 26.19 -21.07
N ILE A 196 7.21 25.01 -20.47
CA ILE A 196 6.57 24.83 -19.14
C ILE A 196 7.24 25.71 -18.08
N LYS A 197 8.56 25.82 -18.07
CA LYS A 197 9.30 26.68 -17.11
C LYS A 197 8.91 28.18 -17.15
N ASP A 198 8.36 28.65 -18.26
CA ASP A 198 7.98 30.05 -18.41
C ASP A 198 6.67 30.36 -17.68
N VAL A 199 5.83 29.35 -17.44
CA VAL A 199 4.49 29.47 -16.83
C VAL A 199 4.30 28.62 -15.59
N ALA A 200 5.26 27.78 -15.22
CA ALA A 200 5.19 26.87 -14.09
C ALA A 200 6.55 26.64 -13.45
N THR A 201 6.54 26.12 -12.22
CA THR A 201 7.72 25.58 -11.52
C THR A 201 7.59 24.07 -11.47
N VAL A 202 8.64 23.34 -11.83
CA VAL A 202 8.67 21.88 -11.81
C VAL A 202 9.56 21.43 -10.67
N GLU A 203 9.09 20.48 -9.89
CA GLU A 203 9.87 19.86 -8.81
C GLU A 203 9.51 18.36 -8.64
N LEU A 204 10.47 17.57 -8.19
CA LEU A 204 10.25 16.21 -7.75
C LEU A 204 9.69 16.26 -6.30
N GLY A 205 8.39 16.11 -6.17
CA GLY A 205 7.69 16.20 -4.91
C GLY A 205 6.94 14.92 -4.55
N SER A 206 6.00 15.01 -3.61
CA SER A 206 5.09 13.94 -3.27
C SER A 206 3.83 14.01 -4.14
N ARG A 207 3.23 12.85 -4.43
CA ARG A 207 1.94 12.80 -5.13
C ARG A 207 0.83 13.52 -4.35
N SER A 208 0.89 13.49 -3.04
CA SER A 208 -0.01 14.22 -2.14
C SER A 208 0.79 14.76 -0.95
N TYR A 209 0.29 15.80 -0.34
CA TYR A 209 0.86 16.41 0.89
C TYR A 209 -0.08 16.23 2.09
N GLY A 210 -1.07 15.34 1.98
CA GLY A 210 -2.07 15.08 3.01
C GLY A 210 -1.60 14.16 4.13
N TYR A 211 -0.42 13.56 4.01
CA TYR A 211 0.14 12.64 5.01
C TYR A 211 1.54 13.05 5.43
N ILE A 212 1.74 13.17 6.72
CA ILE A 212 3.05 13.39 7.36
C ILE A 212 3.24 12.27 8.37
N GLY A 213 4.29 11.47 8.19
CA GLY A 213 4.66 10.41 9.13
C GLY A 213 5.80 10.85 10.03
N GLU A 214 5.63 10.67 11.33
CA GLU A 214 6.66 10.91 12.33
C GLU A 214 6.74 9.73 13.29
N VAL A 215 7.94 9.44 13.76
CA VAL A 215 8.22 8.45 14.80
C VAL A 215 9.10 9.11 15.85
N SER A 216 8.58 9.25 17.07
CA SER A 216 9.26 9.92 18.18
C SER A 216 9.74 11.34 17.86
N GLY A 217 9.00 12.08 17.02
CA GLY A 217 9.33 13.45 16.62
C GLY A 217 10.34 13.55 15.47
N HIS A 218 10.72 12.45 14.85
CA HIS A 218 11.60 12.39 13.68
C HIS A 218 10.84 11.97 12.42
N PRO A 219 11.30 12.38 11.22
CA PRO A 219 10.69 11.93 9.97
C PRO A 219 10.60 10.40 9.90
N GLY A 220 9.42 9.89 9.58
CA GLY A 220 9.17 8.46 9.54
C GLY A 220 8.09 8.05 8.56
N CYS A 221 8.03 6.76 8.30
CA CYS A 221 7.03 6.13 7.46
C CYS A 221 6.57 4.82 8.10
N ASN A 222 5.27 4.57 8.09
CA ASN A 222 4.66 3.38 8.67
C ASN A 222 4.30 2.36 7.61
N ILE A 223 4.39 1.08 7.99
CA ILE A 223 3.94 -0.05 7.19
C ILE A 223 3.02 -0.94 8.04
N MET A 224 1.91 -1.33 7.49
CA MET A 224 0.95 -2.23 8.12
C MET A 224 0.90 -3.53 7.33
N ILE A 225 0.99 -4.64 8.05
CA ILE A 225 1.04 -5.98 7.48
C ILE A 225 -0.18 -6.76 7.95
N SER A 226 -0.92 -7.32 7.01
CA SER A 226 -2.05 -8.21 7.26
C SER A 226 -1.73 -9.63 6.81
N GLN A 227 -2.40 -10.60 7.41
CA GLN A 227 -2.27 -12.01 7.04
C GLN A 227 -3.29 -12.43 5.99
N THR A 228 -3.06 -13.55 5.32
CA THR A 228 -4.07 -14.24 4.52
C THR A 228 -5.03 -15.02 5.41
N SER A 229 -6.26 -15.26 4.92
CA SER A 229 -7.25 -16.02 5.66
C SER A 229 -6.78 -17.45 5.93
N GLY A 230 -6.95 -17.91 7.18
CA GLY A 230 -6.59 -19.26 7.60
C GLY A 230 -5.08 -19.49 7.86
N SER A 231 -4.23 -18.47 7.72
CA SER A 231 -2.81 -18.57 8.03
C SER A 231 -2.53 -18.43 9.54
N ASN A 232 -1.37 -18.90 9.99
CA ASN A 232 -0.93 -18.81 11.36
C ASN A 232 -0.20 -17.49 11.62
N ALA A 233 -0.83 -16.57 12.36
CA ALA A 233 -0.28 -15.26 12.65
C ALA A 233 1.09 -15.31 13.35
N ASN A 234 1.31 -16.24 14.29
CA ASN A 234 2.57 -16.34 15.03
C ASN A 234 3.74 -16.71 14.13
N GLU A 235 3.58 -17.71 13.26
CA GLU A 235 4.60 -18.12 12.31
C GLU A 235 4.96 -16.99 11.33
N ILE A 236 3.95 -16.28 10.86
CA ILE A 236 4.14 -15.13 9.95
C ILE A 236 4.91 -14.01 10.65
N ILE A 237 4.53 -13.67 11.89
CA ILE A 237 5.19 -12.61 12.65
C ILE A 237 6.65 -12.98 12.92
N GLU A 238 6.95 -14.23 13.26
CA GLU A 238 8.33 -14.71 13.46
C GLU A 238 9.17 -14.59 12.18
N GLU A 239 8.59 -14.89 11.02
CA GLU A 239 9.29 -14.76 9.75
C GLU A 239 9.47 -13.27 9.35
N ILE A 240 8.46 -12.42 9.66
CA ILE A 240 8.58 -10.97 9.50
C ILE A 240 9.74 -10.45 10.38
N ASP A 241 9.82 -10.86 11.64
CA ASP A 241 10.86 -10.42 12.59
C ASP A 241 12.25 -10.81 12.09
N ARG A 242 12.41 -12.03 11.60
CA ARG A 242 13.66 -12.50 11.00
C ARG A 242 14.03 -11.67 9.76
N THR A 243 13.07 -11.43 8.88
CA THR A 243 13.26 -10.63 7.67
C THR A 243 13.63 -9.18 8.02
N VAL A 244 12.98 -8.59 9.03
CA VAL A 244 13.28 -7.23 9.52
C VAL A 244 14.67 -7.16 10.13
N GLU A 245 15.10 -8.18 10.86
CA GLU A 245 16.48 -8.24 11.40
C GLU A 245 17.52 -8.27 10.28
N GLU A 246 17.28 -9.03 9.21
CA GLU A 246 18.14 -9.06 8.04
C GLU A 246 18.17 -7.71 7.30
N ILE A 247 17.01 -7.09 7.12
CA ILE A 247 16.89 -5.76 6.50
C ILE A 247 17.65 -4.73 7.33
N SER A 248 17.52 -4.78 8.66
CA SER A 248 18.16 -3.85 9.58
C SER A 248 19.68 -3.82 9.46
N LYS A 249 20.31 -4.96 9.11
CA LYS A 249 21.75 -5.07 8.87
C LYS A 249 22.20 -4.38 7.57
N THR A 250 21.29 -4.17 6.63
CA THR A 250 21.55 -3.59 5.30
C THR A 250 21.03 -2.17 5.13
N LEU A 251 20.41 -1.61 6.16
CA LEU A 251 19.90 -0.24 6.11
C LEU A 251 21.04 0.79 5.95
N PRO A 252 20.80 1.86 5.20
CA PRO A 252 21.69 3.01 5.18
C PRO A 252 21.89 3.59 6.60
N LYS A 253 23.08 4.15 6.84
CA LYS A 253 23.34 4.87 8.11
C LYS A 253 22.34 6.02 8.25
N GLY A 254 21.81 6.23 9.44
CA GLY A 254 20.80 7.25 9.70
C GLY A 254 19.35 6.76 9.54
N MET A 255 19.13 5.48 9.26
CA MET A 255 17.80 4.86 9.25
C MET A 255 17.67 3.77 10.31
N LYS A 256 16.48 3.67 10.90
CA LYS A 256 16.11 2.59 11.82
C LYS A 256 14.72 2.08 11.53
N ILE A 257 14.51 0.78 11.70
CA ILE A 257 13.19 0.16 11.75
C ILE A 257 12.84 -0.10 13.19
N VAL A 258 11.59 0.19 13.55
CA VAL A 258 11.02 -0.10 14.87
C VAL A 258 9.69 -0.80 14.73
N ASP A 259 9.41 -1.64 15.71
CA ASP A 259 8.12 -2.30 15.88
C ASP A 259 7.17 -1.32 16.58
N ILE A 260 6.01 -1.04 15.97
CA ILE A 260 4.98 -0.18 16.54
C ILE A 260 3.91 -1.02 17.24
N MET A 261 3.50 -2.12 16.59
CA MET A 261 2.46 -3.00 17.10
C MET A 261 2.69 -4.42 16.57
N SER A 262 2.56 -5.39 17.47
CA SER A 262 2.56 -6.82 17.15
C SER A 262 1.37 -7.50 17.83
N THR A 263 0.57 -8.22 17.05
CA THR A 263 -0.51 -9.05 17.61
C THR A 263 0.04 -10.21 18.44
N LYS A 264 1.30 -10.61 18.20
CA LYS A 264 1.97 -11.67 18.96
C LYS A 264 2.07 -11.32 20.44
N ASP A 265 2.40 -10.07 20.78
CA ASP A 265 2.54 -9.63 22.18
C ASP A 265 1.23 -9.81 22.94
N PHE A 266 0.09 -9.51 22.30
CA PHE A 266 -1.22 -9.72 22.87
C PHE A 266 -1.57 -11.21 22.98
N LEU A 267 -1.26 -12.00 21.95
CA LEU A 267 -1.51 -13.45 21.95
C LEU A 267 -0.68 -14.14 23.03
N ASP A 268 0.62 -13.85 23.12
CA ASP A 268 1.53 -14.42 24.11
C ASP A 268 1.08 -14.05 25.55
N ALA A 269 0.69 -12.82 25.81
CA ALA A 269 0.16 -12.38 27.06
C ALA A 269 -1.16 -13.12 27.41
N SER A 270 -2.05 -13.30 26.44
CA SER A 270 -3.31 -14.01 26.60
C SER A 270 -3.09 -15.50 26.90
N ILE A 271 -2.23 -16.17 26.14
CA ILE A 271 -1.87 -17.58 26.35
C ILE A 271 -1.23 -17.76 27.73
N LYS A 272 -0.30 -16.89 28.10
CA LYS A 272 0.35 -16.94 29.43
C LYS A 272 -0.66 -16.79 30.57
N ASN A 273 -1.65 -15.89 30.40
CA ASN A 273 -2.70 -15.71 31.40
C ASN A 273 -3.60 -16.96 31.49
N VAL A 274 -3.96 -17.57 30.36
CA VAL A 274 -4.76 -18.81 30.35
C VAL A 274 -4.01 -19.95 31.04
N ILE A 275 -2.72 -20.14 30.72
CA ILE A 275 -1.89 -21.16 31.37
C ILE A 275 -1.78 -20.89 32.88
N LYS A 276 -1.56 -19.64 33.27
CA LYS A 276 -1.49 -19.25 34.68
C LYS A 276 -2.77 -19.56 35.41
N THR A 277 -3.93 -19.15 34.90
CA THR A 277 -5.23 -19.41 35.51
C THR A 277 -5.55 -20.89 35.55
N LEU A 278 -5.18 -21.66 34.53
CA LEU A 278 -5.33 -23.11 34.51
C LEU A 278 -4.50 -23.77 35.64
N VAL A 279 -3.23 -23.39 35.78
CA VAL A 279 -2.37 -23.90 36.87
C VAL A 279 -2.92 -23.52 38.26
N GLU A 280 -3.37 -22.27 38.44
CA GLU A 280 -3.98 -21.80 39.67
C GLU A 280 -5.27 -22.60 40.00
N ALA A 281 -6.12 -22.85 39.00
CA ALA A 281 -7.34 -23.65 39.16
C ALA A 281 -7.02 -25.10 39.53
N ILE A 282 -6.04 -25.74 38.88
CA ILE A 282 -5.60 -27.10 39.21
C ILE A 282 -5.08 -27.17 40.66
N LEU A 283 -4.22 -26.22 41.05
CA LEU A 283 -3.68 -26.14 42.40
C LEU A 283 -4.78 -25.99 43.43
N LEU A 284 -5.78 -25.13 43.18
CA LEU A 284 -6.92 -24.93 44.08
C LEU A 284 -7.74 -26.20 44.20
N VAL A 285 -8.06 -26.88 43.09
CA VAL A 285 -8.80 -28.15 43.11
C VAL A 285 -8.01 -29.21 43.88
N VAL A 286 -6.71 -29.37 43.64
CA VAL A 286 -5.85 -30.31 44.35
C VAL A 286 -5.85 -30.00 45.85
N LEU A 287 -5.76 -28.72 46.23
CA LEU A 287 -5.82 -28.29 47.65
C LEU A 287 -7.13 -28.64 48.29
N VAL A 288 -8.25 -28.34 47.63
CA VAL A 288 -9.61 -28.68 48.14
C VAL A 288 -9.76 -30.18 48.33
N VAL A 289 -9.40 -30.98 47.34
CA VAL A 289 -9.44 -32.46 47.41
C VAL A 289 -8.55 -32.97 48.52
N TYR A 290 -7.37 -32.39 48.72
CA TYR A 290 -6.49 -32.74 49.82
C TYR A 290 -7.08 -32.47 51.20
N VAL A 291 -7.72 -31.32 51.38
CA VAL A 291 -8.40 -30.95 52.65
C VAL A 291 -9.52 -31.94 52.99
N PHE A 292 -10.30 -32.38 52.01
CA PHE A 292 -11.38 -33.34 52.22
C PHE A 292 -10.91 -34.77 52.44
N LEU A 293 -9.91 -35.23 51.64
CA LEU A 293 -9.41 -36.64 51.71
C LEU A 293 -8.36 -36.86 52.81
N GLN A 294 -7.72 -35.79 53.27
CA GLN A 294 -6.61 -35.82 54.28
C GLN A 294 -5.52 -36.87 54.02
N SER A 295 -5.38 -37.25 52.76
CA SER A 295 -4.42 -38.28 52.30
C SER A 295 -3.80 -37.88 50.99
N LEU A 296 -2.45 -37.68 50.98
CA LEU A 296 -1.68 -37.33 49.78
C LEU A 296 -1.81 -38.38 48.67
N ARG A 297 -1.86 -39.68 49.03
CA ARG A 297 -2.00 -40.77 48.04
C ARG A 297 -3.34 -40.74 47.35
N SER A 298 -4.43 -40.48 48.09
CA SER A 298 -5.77 -40.41 47.55
C SER A 298 -6.02 -39.13 46.76
N THR A 299 -5.27 -38.05 47.03
CA THR A 299 -5.34 -36.78 46.30
C THR A 299 -4.62 -36.85 44.94
N PHE A 300 -3.53 -37.68 44.89
CA PHE A 300 -2.71 -37.78 43.65
C PHE A 300 -3.50 -38.41 42.49
N ILE A 301 -4.39 -39.37 42.75
CA ILE A 301 -5.18 -40.03 41.70
C ILE A 301 -6.09 -39.05 40.96
N PRO A 302 -6.96 -38.26 41.62
CA PRO A 302 -7.76 -37.25 40.95
C PRO A 302 -6.91 -36.10 40.35
N ALA A 303 -5.81 -35.75 41.00
CA ALA A 303 -4.92 -34.70 40.46
C ALA A 303 -4.33 -35.07 39.08
N VAL A 304 -3.90 -36.30 38.89
CA VAL A 304 -3.41 -36.82 37.61
C VAL A 304 -4.52 -36.97 36.55
N ALA A 305 -5.75 -37.25 37.00
CA ALA A 305 -6.89 -37.38 36.10
C ALA A 305 -7.45 -36.05 35.60
N ILE A 306 -7.11 -34.91 36.22
CA ILE A 306 -7.52 -33.56 35.81
C ILE A 306 -6.57 -32.97 34.76
N ILE A 307 -5.32 -33.39 34.71
CA ILE A 307 -4.31 -32.96 33.75
C ILE A 307 -4.45 -33.73 32.43
#